data_961e148b19a02693b0795f464f6103a1
#
_entry.id   961e148b19a02693b0795f464f6103a1
#
_cell.length_a   1.000
_cell.length_b   1.000
_cell.length_c   1.000
_cell.angle_alpha   90.00
_cell.angle_beta   90.00
_cell.angle_gamma   90.00
#
_symmetry.space_group_name_H-M   'P 1'
#
loop_
_entity.id
_entity.type
_entity.pdbx_description
1 polymer ?
#
loop_
_entity_poly.entity_id
_entity_poly.type
_entity_poly.pdbx_seq_one_letter_code
_entity_poly.pdbx_strand_id
1 'polypeptide(L)'
;MHIKITPLDARPEDAVSELEAQPGLVSAYVMRPMDQQQPVLVSVWETAGYAGRSSIASGGQEFANGEFVGSDSADEPPAYGQIVYFDGPRPQSEADAIDRANRDRIGPAVRSIPGNLGAFVGRNPDGSFVVVALTASLQAIEDSQRAIMSTDLLPGEDPADLAGPDRMHLAWVLAASSRTAPLPA
;
A
#
# COMPACT_ATOMS: atom_id res chain seq x y z
N MET A 1 4.45 11.32 -2.79
CA MET A 1 4.03 10.44 -3.91
C MET A 1 2.52 10.48 -4.06
N HIS A 2 2.00 9.98 -5.18
CA HIS A 2 0.57 9.84 -5.46
C HIS A 2 0.26 8.39 -5.83
N ILE A 3 -0.74 7.79 -5.21
CA ILE A 3 -1.09 6.38 -5.40
C ILE A 3 -2.43 6.31 -6.12
N LYS A 4 -2.52 5.46 -7.15
CA LYS A 4 -3.79 5.13 -7.81
C LYS A 4 -4.03 3.63 -7.76
N ILE A 5 -5.26 3.24 -7.49
CA ILE A 5 -5.72 1.85 -7.52
C ILE A 5 -6.88 1.77 -8.50
N THR A 6 -6.64 1.14 -9.64
CA THR A 6 -7.55 1.13 -10.78
C THR A 6 -7.91 -0.32 -11.14
N PRO A 7 -9.18 -0.67 -11.34
CA PRO A 7 -9.54 -1.94 -11.95
C PRO A 7 -8.84 -2.14 -13.29
N LEU A 8 -8.34 -3.33 -13.57
CA LEU A 8 -7.56 -3.61 -14.77
C LEU A 8 -8.28 -4.62 -15.66
N ASP A 9 -8.49 -4.25 -16.92
CA ASP A 9 -9.05 -5.13 -17.96
C ASP A 9 -7.99 -5.63 -18.95
N ALA A 10 -6.75 -5.09 -18.87
CA ALA A 10 -5.61 -5.48 -19.71
C ALA A 10 -4.85 -6.69 -19.11
N ARG A 11 -3.93 -7.26 -19.91
CA ARG A 11 -3.01 -8.27 -19.39
C ARG A 11 -2.01 -7.62 -18.40
N PRO A 12 -1.70 -8.31 -17.29
CA PRO A 12 -0.83 -7.76 -16.26
C PRO A 12 0.52 -7.25 -16.75
N GLU A 13 1.20 -8.06 -17.56
CA GLU A 13 2.54 -7.75 -18.05
C GLU A 13 2.53 -6.56 -19.02
N ASP A 14 1.52 -6.48 -19.87
CA ASP A 14 1.37 -5.38 -20.84
C ASP A 14 1.15 -4.04 -20.09
N ALA A 15 0.31 -4.06 -19.05
CA ALA A 15 0.03 -2.88 -18.25
C ALA A 15 1.25 -2.34 -17.52
N VAL A 16 2.05 -3.22 -16.90
CA VAL A 16 3.29 -2.82 -16.21
C VAL A 16 4.31 -2.27 -17.19
N SER A 17 4.54 -2.97 -18.32
CA SER A 17 5.52 -2.56 -19.34
C SER A 17 5.19 -1.19 -19.93
N GLU A 18 3.90 -0.90 -20.18
CA GLU A 18 3.48 0.39 -20.70
C GLU A 18 3.68 1.51 -19.67
N LEU A 19 3.45 1.22 -18.38
CA LEU A 19 3.67 2.19 -17.31
C LEU A 19 5.16 2.49 -17.08
N GLU A 20 6.04 1.48 -17.18
CA GLU A 20 7.48 1.67 -16.99
C GLU A 20 8.10 2.69 -17.95
N ALA A 21 7.51 2.85 -19.13
CA ALA A 21 7.92 3.86 -20.10
C ALA A 21 7.48 5.30 -19.74
N GLN A 22 6.57 5.45 -18.77
CA GLN A 22 5.99 6.75 -18.44
C GLN A 22 6.86 7.53 -17.44
N PRO A 23 7.04 8.84 -17.63
CA PRO A 23 7.78 9.68 -16.69
C PRO A 23 7.04 9.80 -15.36
N GLY A 24 7.81 9.86 -14.27
CA GLY A 24 7.28 10.04 -12.92
C GLY A 24 6.65 8.79 -12.29
N LEU A 25 6.70 7.63 -12.96
CA LEU A 25 6.35 6.38 -12.31
C LEU A 25 7.42 6.02 -11.26
N VAL A 26 6.99 5.74 -10.05
CA VAL A 26 7.83 5.23 -8.97
C VAL A 26 7.78 3.71 -8.93
N SER A 27 6.58 3.14 -8.92
CA SER A 27 6.36 1.69 -8.93
C SER A 27 4.98 1.36 -9.49
N ALA A 28 4.83 0.14 -10.03
CA ALA A 28 3.53 -0.39 -10.45
C ALA A 28 3.43 -1.88 -10.11
N TYR A 29 2.25 -2.29 -9.66
CA TYR A 29 1.93 -3.67 -9.31
C TYR A 29 0.57 -4.03 -9.86
N VAL A 30 0.47 -5.13 -10.58
CA VAL A 30 -0.83 -5.72 -10.90
C VAL A 30 -1.12 -6.77 -9.84
N MET A 31 -2.19 -6.57 -9.11
CA MET A 31 -2.59 -7.42 -7.99
C MET A 31 -3.97 -8.00 -8.27
N ARG A 32 -4.16 -9.29 -8.00
CA ARG A 32 -5.47 -9.93 -8.08
C ARG A 32 -5.94 -10.27 -6.67
N PRO A 33 -6.94 -9.56 -6.13
CA PRO A 33 -7.55 -9.91 -4.86
C PRO A 33 -8.04 -11.36 -4.86
N MET A 34 -7.83 -12.06 -3.74
CA MET A 34 -8.19 -13.49 -3.65
C MET A 34 -9.71 -13.70 -3.61
N ASP A 35 -10.45 -12.70 -3.21
CA ASP A 35 -11.91 -12.65 -3.13
C ASP A 35 -12.57 -12.06 -4.39
N GLN A 36 -11.78 -11.65 -5.41
CA GLN A 36 -12.26 -11.05 -6.64
C GLN A 36 -11.59 -11.66 -7.86
N GLN A 37 -12.30 -11.65 -9.00
CA GLN A 37 -11.73 -12.13 -10.26
C GLN A 37 -10.96 -11.06 -11.02
N GLN A 38 -11.39 -9.80 -10.90
CA GLN A 38 -10.80 -8.69 -11.61
C GLN A 38 -9.51 -8.22 -10.92
N PRO A 39 -8.38 -8.19 -11.63
CA PRO A 39 -7.16 -7.59 -11.12
C PRO A 39 -7.30 -6.08 -10.93
N VAL A 40 -6.48 -5.54 -10.06
CA VAL A 40 -6.30 -4.10 -9.88
C VAL A 40 -4.86 -3.72 -10.20
N LEU A 41 -4.69 -2.55 -10.79
CA LEU A 41 -3.41 -1.91 -10.99
C LEU A 41 -3.18 -0.93 -9.85
N VAL A 42 -2.16 -1.17 -9.05
CA VAL A 42 -1.62 -0.21 -8.08
C VAL A 42 -0.47 0.52 -8.76
N SER A 43 -0.60 1.81 -8.97
CA SER A 43 0.46 2.64 -9.56
C SER A 43 0.84 3.77 -8.61
N VAL A 44 2.12 3.94 -8.40
CA VAL A 44 2.72 4.95 -7.52
C VAL A 44 3.49 5.96 -8.36
N TRP A 45 3.21 7.22 -8.18
CA TRP A 45 3.73 8.32 -8.99
C TRP A 45 4.42 9.38 -8.12
N GLU A 46 5.38 10.06 -8.69
CA GLU A 46 6.04 11.19 -8.02
C GLU A 46 5.02 12.29 -7.67
N THR A 47 4.08 12.56 -8.59
CA THR A 47 3.06 13.61 -8.44
C THR A 47 1.72 13.18 -9.03
N ALA A 48 0.62 13.83 -8.60
CA ALA A 48 -0.70 13.69 -9.20
C ALA A 48 -0.72 14.06 -10.69
N GLY A 49 0.11 15.04 -11.12
CA GLY A 49 0.20 15.47 -12.51
C GLY A 49 0.73 14.39 -13.44
N TYR A 50 1.62 13.53 -12.99
CA TYR A 50 2.06 12.36 -13.75
C TYR A 50 0.98 11.29 -13.77
N ALA A 51 0.38 10.98 -12.63
CA ALA A 51 -0.70 10.01 -12.52
C ALA A 51 -1.89 10.31 -13.43
N GLY A 52 -2.25 11.59 -13.58
CA GLY A 52 -3.37 12.04 -14.41
C GLY A 52 -3.14 11.94 -15.92
N ARG A 53 -1.89 11.71 -16.36
CA ARG A 53 -1.55 11.57 -17.80
C ARG A 53 -1.61 10.13 -18.28
N SER A 54 -1.66 9.17 -17.39
CA SER A 54 -1.67 7.75 -17.74
C SER A 54 -3.06 7.31 -18.20
N SER A 55 -3.15 6.80 -19.43
CA SER A 55 -4.38 6.24 -19.97
C SER A 55 -4.76 4.89 -19.35
N ILE A 56 -3.77 4.06 -19.01
CA ILE A 56 -3.99 2.75 -18.38
C ILE A 56 -4.47 2.90 -16.94
N ALA A 57 -3.96 3.91 -16.24
CA ALA A 57 -4.36 4.21 -14.87
C ALA A 57 -5.51 5.24 -14.82
N SER A 58 -6.36 5.30 -15.86
CA SER A 58 -7.51 6.21 -15.86
C SER A 58 -8.62 5.68 -14.94
N GLY A 59 -9.21 6.57 -14.15
CA GLY A 59 -10.23 6.19 -13.18
C GLY A 59 -9.65 5.55 -11.91
N GLY A 60 -10.50 4.87 -11.13
CA GLY A 60 -10.11 4.23 -9.87
C GLY A 60 -10.05 5.19 -8.68
N GLN A 61 -9.49 4.70 -7.59
CA GLN A 61 -9.31 5.48 -6.36
C GLN A 61 -7.91 6.12 -6.35
N GLU A 62 -7.86 7.37 -5.90
CA GLU A 62 -6.62 8.14 -5.81
C GLU A 62 -6.34 8.53 -4.37
N PHE A 63 -5.06 8.45 -3.99
CA PHE A 63 -4.58 8.83 -2.67
C PHE A 63 -3.38 9.76 -2.84
N ALA A 64 -3.51 10.95 -2.29
CA ALA A 64 -2.44 11.94 -2.22
C ALA A 64 -1.45 11.63 -1.09
N ASN A 65 -0.43 12.46 -0.94
CA ASN A 65 0.52 12.42 0.17
C ASN A 65 1.07 11.01 0.47
N GLY A 66 1.41 10.28 -0.62
CA GLY A 66 1.94 8.93 -0.52
C GLY A 66 3.37 8.90 0.04
N GLU A 67 3.66 7.88 0.84
CA GLU A 67 4.99 7.56 1.32
C GLU A 67 5.25 6.05 1.20
N PHE A 68 6.52 5.66 1.20
CA PHE A 68 6.93 4.26 1.30
C PHE A 68 7.53 4.01 2.67
N VAL A 69 7.00 3.02 3.37
CA VAL A 69 7.53 2.52 4.64
C VAL A 69 8.28 1.23 4.34
N GLY A 70 9.61 1.30 4.33
CA GLY A 70 10.47 0.17 4.00
C GLY A 70 10.57 -0.88 5.09
N SER A 71 11.13 -2.03 4.72
CA SER A 71 11.47 -3.13 5.61
C SER A 71 12.93 -3.52 5.45
N ASP A 72 13.42 -4.40 6.33
CA ASP A 72 14.79 -4.90 6.30
C ASP A 72 15.00 -6.01 5.24
N SER A 73 13.93 -6.48 4.58
CA SER A 73 13.92 -7.61 3.62
C SER A 73 13.57 -7.19 2.18
N ALA A 74 13.91 -5.99 1.77
CA ALA A 74 13.45 -5.38 0.50
C ALA A 74 13.98 -6.00 -0.81
N ASP A 75 14.89 -6.97 -0.76
CA ASP A 75 15.57 -7.51 -1.95
C ASP A 75 14.83 -8.66 -2.66
N GLU A 76 13.71 -9.13 -2.09
CA GLU A 76 12.91 -10.20 -2.68
C GLU A 76 11.80 -9.65 -3.58
N PRO A 77 11.44 -10.36 -4.68
CA PRO A 77 10.30 -9.95 -5.49
C PRO A 77 8.99 -10.15 -4.71
N PRO A 78 8.02 -9.21 -4.80
CA PRO A 78 6.74 -9.37 -4.17
C PRO A 78 5.91 -10.47 -4.84
N ALA A 79 5.43 -11.43 -4.06
CA ALA A 79 4.52 -12.48 -4.52
C ALA A 79 3.09 -12.24 -4.06
N TYR A 80 2.92 -11.56 -2.93
CA TYR A 80 1.64 -11.24 -2.33
C TYR A 80 1.59 -9.79 -1.86
N GLY A 81 0.37 -9.30 -1.65
CA GLY A 81 0.14 -8.02 -1.03
C GLY A 81 -1.20 -7.94 -0.34
N GLN A 82 -1.33 -6.94 0.51
CA GLN A 82 -2.60 -6.53 1.10
C GLN A 82 -2.92 -5.11 0.68
N ILE A 83 -4.17 -4.88 0.28
CA ILE A 83 -4.69 -3.54 0.04
C ILE A 83 -5.70 -3.27 1.16
N VAL A 84 -5.36 -2.35 2.03
CA VAL A 84 -6.12 -2.04 3.24
C VAL A 84 -6.65 -0.62 3.11
N TYR A 85 -7.98 -0.47 3.15
CA TYR A 85 -8.65 0.81 2.97
C TYR A 85 -9.25 1.29 4.29
N PHE A 86 -9.05 2.56 4.51
CA PHE A 86 -9.70 3.34 5.55
C PHE A 86 -10.47 4.44 4.86
N ASP A 87 -11.78 4.24 4.71
CA ASP A 87 -12.66 5.15 3.97
C ASP A 87 -12.90 6.45 4.77
N GLY A 88 -13.16 7.54 4.08
CA GLY A 88 -13.43 8.84 4.68
C GLY A 88 -14.88 9.28 4.51
N PRO A 89 -15.24 10.44 5.03
CA PRO A 89 -14.39 11.35 5.82
C PRO A 89 -14.16 10.86 7.27
N ARG A 90 -12.95 11.12 7.80
CA ARG A 90 -12.58 10.80 9.19
C ARG A 90 -12.21 12.06 9.96
N PRO A 91 -12.53 12.14 11.27
CA PRO A 91 -12.02 13.21 12.11
C PRO A 91 -10.49 13.26 12.08
N GLN A 92 -9.92 14.46 12.09
CA GLN A 92 -8.47 14.65 12.06
C GLN A 92 -7.78 13.96 13.25
N SER A 93 -8.41 13.97 14.43
CA SER A 93 -7.90 13.28 15.63
C SER A 93 -7.75 11.78 15.44
N GLU A 94 -8.69 11.14 14.76
CA GLU A 94 -8.63 9.70 14.43
C GLU A 94 -7.52 9.43 13.40
N ALA A 95 -7.42 10.24 12.35
CA ALA A 95 -6.36 10.13 11.36
C ALA A 95 -4.97 10.30 12.00
N ASP A 96 -4.80 11.26 12.89
CA ASP A 96 -3.55 11.50 13.62
C ASP A 96 -3.20 10.34 14.56
N ALA A 97 -4.21 9.75 15.23
CA ALA A 97 -4.02 8.59 16.11
C ALA A 97 -3.55 7.36 15.32
N ILE A 98 -4.18 7.09 14.16
CA ILE A 98 -3.80 5.99 13.29
C ILE A 98 -2.39 6.20 12.70
N ASP A 99 -2.07 7.43 12.26
CA ASP A 99 -0.73 7.76 11.76
C ASP A 99 0.35 7.56 12.82
N ARG A 100 0.06 7.97 14.07
CA ARG A 100 0.96 7.73 15.20
C ARG A 100 1.14 6.24 15.47
N ALA A 101 0.05 5.48 15.50
CA ALA A 101 0.11 4.03 15.70
C ALA A 101 0.92 3.35 14.59
N ASN A 102 0.72 3.72 13.33
CA ASN A 102 1.46 3.18 12.20
C ASN A 102 2.95 3.48 12.30
N ARG A 103 3.33 4.72 12.62
CA ARG A 103 4.73 5.14 12.69
C ARG A 103 5.47 4.56 13.89
N ASP A 104 4.84 4.64 15.08
CA ASP A 104 5.55 4.46 16.34
C ASP A 104 5.36 3.04 16.93
N ARG A 105 4.37 2.27 16.45
CA ARG A 105 4.04 0.93 16.95
C ARG A 105 4.02 -0.13 15.85
N ILE A 106 3.17 0.04 14.84
CA ILE A 106 2.92 -0.99 13.80
C ILE A 106 4.14 -1.13 12.89
N GLY A 107 4.65 -0.04 12.33
CA GLY A 107 5.81 -0.05 11.43
C GLY A 107 7.04 -0.72 12.05
N PRO A 108 7.46 -0.33 13.25
CA PRO A 108 8.56 -1.01 13.95
C PRO A 108 8.31 -2.51 14.18
N ALA A 109 7.07 -2.91 14.51
CA ALA A 109 6.74 -4.31 14.79
C ALA A 109 6.86 -5.22 13.55
N VAL A 110 6.62 -4.69 12.35
CA VAL A 110 6.64 -5.49 11.12
C VAL A 110 7.93 -5.36 10.32
N ARG A 111 8.77 -4.35 10.61
CA ARG A 111 9.96 -4.01 9.81
C ARG A 111 10.90 -5.19 9.59
N SER A 112 11.16 -5.96 10.63
CA SER A 112 12.13 -7.07 10.62
C SER A 112 11.51 -8.45 10.35
N ILE A 113 10.21 -8.50 10.01
CA ILE A 113 9.56 -9.78 9.65
C ILE A 113 10.15 -10.26 8.31
N PRO A 114 10.72 -11.49 8.26
CA PRO A 114 11.27 -12.04 7.03
C PRO A 114 10.21 -12.11 5.91
N GLY A 115 10.56 -11.60 4.73
CA GLY A 115 9.65 -11.54 3.59
C GLY A 115 8.61 -10.42 3.64
N ASN A 116 8.59 -9.55 4.66
CA ASN A 116 7.91 -8.27 4.59
C ASN A 116 8.75 -7.31 3.73
N LEU A 117 8.19 -6.77 2.66
CA LEU A 117 8.90 -5.92 1.70
C LEU A 117 8.58 -4.44 1.87
N GLY A 118 7.74 -4.12 2.84
CA GLY A 118 7.30 -2.74 3.10
C GLY A 118 5.90 -2.44 2.57
N ALA A 119 5.50 -1.18 2.69
CA ALA A 119 4.18 -0.73 2.30
C ALA A 119 4.20 0.68 1.71
N PHE A 120 3.34 0.93 0.73
CA PHE A 120 2.96 2.27 0.32
C PHE A 120 1.75 2.72 1.13
N VAL A 121 1.82 3.92 1.66
CA VAL A 121 0.71 4.53 2.41
C VAL A 121 0.34 5.84 1.73
N GLY A 122 -0.89 5.98 1.29
CA GLY A 122 -1.42 7.19 0.67
C GLY A 122 -2.55 7.78 1.50
N ARG A 123 -2.56 9.10 1.69
CA ARG A 123 -3.54 9.81 2.54
C ARG A 123 -4.21 10.94 1.80
N ASN A 124 -5.50 11.08 1.97
CA ASN A 124 -6.27 12.18 1.44
C ASN A 124 -6.59 13.24 2.52
N PRO A 125 -6.86 14.47 2.11
CA PRO A 125 -7.21 15.55 3.04
C PRO A 125 -8.48 15.32 3.86
N ASP A 126 -9.38 14.42 3.42
CA ASP A 126 -10.60 14.04 4.13
C ASP A 126 -10.37 12.98 5.22
N GLY A 127 -9.10 12.58 5.45
CA GLY A 127 -8.73 11.56 6.41
C GLY A 127 -8.86 10.13 5.89
N SER A 128 -9.33 9.92 4.65
CA SER A 128 -9.25 8.59 4.03
C SER A 128 -7.80 8.23 3.69
N PHE A 129 -7.45 6.95 3.82
CA PHE A 129 -6.11 6.49 3.43
C PHE A 129 -6.11 5.03 2.99
N VAL A 130 -5.03 4.65 2.34
CA VAL A 130 -4.78 3.28 1.90
C VAL A 130 -3.40 2.82 2.34
N VAL A 131 -3.29 1.55 2.70
CA VAL A 131 -2.02 0.85 2.88
C VAL A 131 -1.93 -0.26 1.85
N VAL A 132 -0.90 -0.24 1.02
CA VAL A 132 -0.58 -1.32 0.08
C VAL A 132 0.69 -2.00 0.57
N ALA A 133 0.53 -3.04 1.37
CA ALA A 133 1.64 -3.84 1.88
C ALA A 133 2.06 -4.90 0.85
N LEU A 134 3.37 -5.13 0.74
CA LEU A 134 3.97 -6.10 -0.17
C LEU A 134 4.75 -7.14 0.62
N THR A 135 4.64 -8.39 0.23
CA THR A 135 5.33 -9.50 0.89
C THR A 135 5.82 -10.55 -0.12
N ALA A 136 6.87 -11.27 0.24
CA ALA A 136 7.40 -12.38 -0.54
C ALA A 136 6.60 -13.69 -0.33
N SER A 137 5.83 -13.80 0.76
CA SER A 137 5.09 -15.01 1.08
C SER A 137 3.82 -14.72 1.91
N LEU A 138 2.88 -15.67 1.91
CA LEU A 138 1.72 -15.64 2.81
C LEU A 138 2.14 -15.71 4.29
N GLN A 139 3.19 -16.46 4.58
CA GLN A 139 3.72 -16.57 5.94
C GLN A 139 4.14 -15.19 6.48
N ALA A 140 4.77 -14.36 5.65
CA ALA A 140 5.14 -13.00 6.03
C ALA A 140 3.92 -12.13 6.38
N ILE A 141 2.79 -12.32 5.70
CA ILE A 141 1.53 -11.64 6.03
C ILE A 141 1.02 -12.10 7.41
N GLU A 142 0.96 -13.42 7.64
CA GLU A 142 0.49 -13.98 8.91
C GLU A 142 1.38 -13.54 10.08
N ASP A 143 2.70 -13.55 9.88
CA ASP A 143 3.66 -13.14 10.90
C ASP A 143 3.57 -11.63 11.18
N SER A 144 3.38 -10.81 10.14
CA SER A 144 3.16 -9.37 10.29
C SER A 144 1.87 -9.08 11.06
N GLN A 145 0.76 -9.75 10.73
CA GLN A 145 -0.49 -9.61 11.45
C GLN A 145 -0.37 -10.02 12.92
N ARG A 146 0.30 -11.15 13.18
CA ARG A 146 0.55 -11.61 14.54
C ARG A 146 1.41 -10.63 15.33
N ALA A 147 2.44 -10.06 14.69
CA ALA A 147 3.28 -9.04 15.31
C ALA A 147 2.47 -7.80 15.68
N ILE A 148 1.65 -7.28 14.75
CA ILE A 148 0.77 -6.13 14.99
C ILE A 148 -0.18 -6.38 16.17
N MET A 149 -0.85 -7.53 16.17
CA MET A 149 -1.82 -7.89 17.22
C MET A 149 -1.17 -8.15 18.58
N SER A 150 0.13 -8.36 18.61
CA SER A 150 0.91 -8.61 19.85
C SER A 150 1.50 -7.32 20.44
N THR A 151 1.35 -6.18 19.76
CA THR A 151 1.87 -4.91 20.29
C THR A 151 0.96 -4.34 21.39
N ASP A 152 1.56 -3.86 22.46
CA ASP A 152 0.86 -3.06 23.46
C ASP A 152 0.53 -1.67 22.89
N LEU A 153 -0.57 -1.09 23.37
CA LEU A 153 -0.92 0.30 23.00
C LEU A 153 0.15 1.27 23.55
N LEU A 154 0.45 2.29 22.76
CA LEU A 154 1.35 3.35 23.22
C LEU A 154 0.69 4.19 24.32
N PRO A 155 1.47 4.82 25.20
CA PRO A 155 0.93 5.75 26.18
C PRO A 155 0.09 6.85 25.52
N GLY A 156 -1.18 6.93 25.92
CA GLY A 156 -2.15 7.90 25.38
C GLY A 156 -2.84 7.49 24.07
N GLU A 157 -2.65 6.26 23.59
CA GLU A 157 -3.53 5.68 22.57
C GLU A 157 -4.84 5.27 23.21
N ASP A 158 -5.96 5.70 22.59
CA ASP A 158 -7.30 5.19 22.92
C ASP A 158 -7.71 4.15 21.87
N PRO A 159 -8.04 2.90 22.27
CA PRO A 159 -8.54 1.90 21.33
C PRO A 159 -9.76 2.36 20.52
N ALA A 160 -10.56 3.29 21.06
CA ALA A 160 -11.73 3.83 20.36
C ALA A 160 -11.35 4.70 19.15
N ASP A 161 -10.16 5.32 19.16
CA ASP A 161 -9.64 6.12 18.06
C ASP A 161 -8.88 5.26 17.02
N LEU A 162 -8.64 3.98 17.33
CA LEU A 162 -7.91 3.04 16.47
C LEU A 162 -8.90 2.11 15.75
N ALA A 163 -9.85 2.68 15.03
CA ALA A 163 -10.78 1.92 14.22
C ALA A 163 -10.02 1.05 13.20
N GLY A 164 -10.47 -0.20 13.06
CA GLY A 164 -9.92 -1.10 12.05
C GLY A 164 -10.21 -0.64 10.62
N PRO A 165 -9.65 -1.31 9.62
CA PRO A 165 -9.91 -0.99 8.22
C PRO A 165 -11.37 -1.28 7.84
N ASP A 166 -11.91 -0.45 6.93
CA ASP A 166 -13.25 -0.65 6.39
C ASP A 166 -13.29 -1.79 5.37
N ARG A 167 -12.18 -1.94 4.61
CA ARG A 167 -12.03 -3.00 3.61
C ARG A 167 -10.58 -3.47 3.56
N MET A 168 -10.38 -4.77 3.35
CA MET A 168 -9.05 -5.35 3.18
C MET A 168 -9.11 -6.47 2.14
N HIS A 169 -8.17 -6.44 1.21
CA HIS A 169 -8.02 -7.47 0.19
C HIS A 169 -6.62 -8.07 0.28
N LEU A 170 -6.56 -9.37 0.48
CA LEU A 170 -5.36 -10.16 0.25
C LEU A 170 -5.28 -10.48 -1.24
N ALA A 171 -4.10 -10.33 -1.86
CA ALA A 171 -3.94 -10.46 -3.29
C ALA A 171 -2.65 -11.17 -3.69
N TRP A 172 -2.70 -11.86 -4.83
CA TRP A 172 -1.49 -12.27 -5.55
C TRP A 172 -0.92 -11.08 -6.32
N VAL A 173 0.39 -10.91 -6.32
CA VAL A 173 1.07 -10.01 -7.25
C VAL A 173 1.31 -10.77 -8.55
N LEU A 174 0.65 -10.35 -9.63
CA LEU A 174 0.74 -10.99 -10.95
C LEU A 174 1.87 -10.42 -11.79
N ALA A 175 2.15 -9.11 -11.63
CA ALA A 175 3.25 -8.42 -12.28
C ALA A 175 3.68 -7.23 -11.42
N ALA A 176 4.96 -6.89 -11.47
CA ALA A 176 5.53 -5.74 -10.79
C ALA A 176 6.53 -5.02 -11.70
N SER A 177 6.63 -3.69 -11.57
CA SER A 177 7.65 -2.93 -12.28
C SER A 177 9.04 -3.27 -11.75
N SER A 178 10.03 -3.21 -12.65
CA SER A 178 11.45 -3.40 -12.30
C SER A 178 12.02 -2.25 -11.45
N ARG A 179 11.32 -1.13 -11.40
CA ARG A 179 11.70 0.01 -10.54
C ARG A 179 11.36 -0.33 -9.10
N THR A 180 12.38 -0.54 -8.31
CA THR A 180 12.25 -0.62 -6.85
C THR A 180 11.96 0.77 -6.33
N ALA A 181 11.05 0.91 -5.36
CA ALA A 181 10.82 2.19 -4.70
C ALA A 181 12.16 2.73 -4.19
N PRO A 182 12.43 4.05 -4.33
CA PRO A 182 13.66 4.62 -3.81
C PRO A 182 13.71 4.37 -2.30
N LEU A 183 14.84 3.82 -1.84
CA LEU A 183 15.12 3.73 -0.41
C LEU A 183 15.05 5.15 0.16
N PRO A 184 14.38 5.38 1.29
CA PRO A 184 14.42 6.67 1.95
C PRO A 184 15.86 6.99 2.29
N ALA A 185 16.28 8.20 1.93
CA ALA A 185 17.59 8.75 2.29
C ALA A 185 17.70 9.00 3.78
#